data_f48db8a1f7e50343740fe248e7fd11ce
#
_entry.id   f48db8a1f7e50343740fe248e7fd11ce
#
_cell.length_a   1.000
_cell.length_b   1.000
_cell.length_c   1.000
_cell.angle_alpha   90.00
_cell.angle_beta   90.00
_cell.angle_gamma   90.00
#
_symmetry.space_group_name_H-M   'P 1'
#
loop_
_entity.id
_entity.type
_entity.pdbx_description
1 polymer ?
#
loop_
_entity_poly.entity_id
_entity_poly.type
_entity_poly.pdbx_seq_one_letter_code
_entity_poly.pdbx_strand_id
1 'polypeptide(L)'
;MNKYLKLALIFVFGLTLIGLTMVSCSKNETPDYNVELREYPVQFRADLDSIDKYLNTHYIASVDADFNIAFAKIPTGGTQLSIRAQQNYPLQFINVQNDTHGVNYKIYYLKLREGTNESTTSVDSIYVSYKGTLLKNTQFDYSETPVWFQLENVVAGWGEIIPLFKTGTYDTAPGPNPSTFSNFGAGVMFLPSGMAYYNQMPSSLIPPYSPLIFSFKLKSQKSRDHDRDGILSKHEVNPAIANQKPKDYDSDGDGTANYLDIDDDGDRYMTKVELLRPYLRGANNVMTPNGYFPFNGAAVDNPLTPNIDERQGVPRKFTGPNNPANNLPTPLPSDYTDSSRLRRYLDPTSFPPFE
;
A
#
# COMPACT_ATOMS: atom_id res chain seq x y z
N MET A 1 76.68 -15.07 20.94
CA MET A 1 75.91 -14.40 19.91
C MET A 1 75.63 -12.93 20.33
N ASN A 2 76.17 -11.99 19.58
CA ASN A 2 76.30 -10.61 20.01
C ASN A 2 74.89 -9.90 20.05
N LYS A 3 74.71 -9.09 21.09
CA LYS A 3 73.41 -8.43 21.39
C LYS A 3 72.82 -7.67 20.15
N TYR A 4 73.66 -7.15 19.32
CA TYR A 4 73.31 -6.44 18.04
C TYR A 4 72.85 -7.41 16.93
N LEU A 5 73.33 -8.64 16.92
CA LEU A 5 72.92 -9.67 15.96
C LEU A 5 71.51 -10.17 16.27
N LYS A 6 71.14 -10.27 17.57
CA LYS A 6 69.74 -10.60 17.99
C LYS A 6 68.75 -9.47 17.65
N LEU A 7 69.18 -8.22 17.82
CA LEU A 7 68.32 -7.07 17.47
C LEU A 7 68.10 -6.97 15.93
N ALA A 8 69.12 -7.21 15.12
CA ALA A 8 69.04 -7.23 13.65
C ALA A 8 68.14 -8.37 13.15
N LEU A 9 68.19 -9.55 13.76
CA LEU A 9 67.33 -10.69 13.42
C LEU A 9 65.84 -10.42 13.77
N ILE A 10 65.58 -9.75 14.90
CA ILE A 10 64.22 -9.37 15.30
C ILE A 10 63.64 -8.31 14.35
N PHE A 11 64.47 -7.36 13.89
CA PHE A 11 64.03 -6.32 12.95
C PHE A 11 63.77 -6.87 11.53
N VAL A 12 64.56 -7.82 11.05
CA VAL A 12 64.36 -8.49 9.74
C VAL A 12 63.13 -9.39 9.79
N PHE A 13 62.88 -10.10 10.93
CA PHE A 13 61.69 -10.94 11.09
C PHE A 13 60.42 -10.08 11.22
N GLY A 14 60.50 -8.90 11.89
CA GLY A 14 59.39 -7.94 12.00
C GLY A 14 59.03 -7.32 10.67
N LEU A 15 60.03 -6.99 9.81
CA LEU A 15 59.77 -6.43 8.47
C LEU A 15 59.18 -7.46 7.50
N THR A 16 59.54 -8.74 7.61
CA THR A 16 58.96 -9.80 6.77
C THR A 16 57.53 -10.16 7.20
N LEU A 17 57.18 -10.01 8.49
CA LEU A 17 55.80 -10.24 8.97
C LEU A 17 54.87 -9.09 8.54
N ILE A 18 55.36 -7.83 8.44
CA ILE A 18 54.59 -6.67 7.97
C ILE A 18 54.43 -6.73 6.45
N GLY A 19 55.36 -7.31 5.70
CA GLY A 19 55.29 -7.51 4.25
C GLY A 19 54.25 -8.56 3.81
N LEU A 20 53.87 -9.49 4.66
CA LEU A 20 52.92 -10.58 4.35
C LEU A 20 51.46 -10.23 4.62
N THR A 21 51.17 -9.08 5.24
CA THR A 21 49.77 -8.64 5.51
C THR A 21 49.21 -7.71 4.45
N MET A 22 50.00 -7.38 3.41
CA MET A 22 49.56 -6.45 2.34
C MET A 22 49.08 -7.12 1.03
N VAL A 23 48.89 -8.45 1.04
CA VAL A 23 48.39 -9.16 -0.15
C VAL A 23 47.15 -9.96 0.24
N SER A 24 46.12 -9.26 0.67
CA SER A 24 44.77 -9.80 0.69
C SER A 24 43.74 -8.68 0.65
N CYS A 25 43.85 -7.81 -0.37
CA CYS A 25 42.66 -7.24 -0.97
C CYS A 25 42.40 -8.07 -2.21
N SER A 26 41.76 -9.22 -2.06
CA SER A 26 40.95 -9.72 -3.12
C SER A 26 39.84 -8.65 -3.27
N LYS A 27 39.90 -7.85 -4.35
CA LYS A 27 38.70 -7.26 -4.89
C LYS A 27 37.72 -8.42 -5.03
N ASN A 28 36.77 -8.53 -4.11
CA ASN A 28 35.51 -9.10 -4.46
C ASN A 28 35.00 -8.17 -5.56
N GLU A 29 35.28 -8.50 -6.79
CA GLU A 29 34.53 -8.01 -7.92
C GLU A 29 33.11 -8.55 -7.68
N THR A 30 32.30 -7.77 -6.96
CA THR A 30 30.86 -7.89 -7.13
C THR A 30 30.70 -7.77 -8.63
N PRO A 31 30.12 -8.78 -9.31
CA PRO A 31 29.88 -8.65 -10.74
C PRO A 31 29.13 -7.33 -10.91
N ASP A 32 29.78 -6.40 -11.62
CA ASP A 32 29.14 -5.15 -12.01
C ASP A 32 28.07 -5.60 -13.02
N TYR A 33 26.88 -5.90 -12.50
CA TYR A 33 25.71 -6.23 -13.29
C TYR A 33 25.25 -4.94 -13.95
N ASN A 34 26.03 -4.51 -14.96
CA ASN A 34 25.65 -3.39 -15.79
C ASN A 34 24.45 -3.82 -16.65
N VAL A 35 23.26 -3.82 -16.02
CA VAL A 35 22.01 -4.10 -16.72
C VAL A 35 21.74 -2.91 -17.61
N GLU A 36 21.79 -3.11 -18.93
CA GLU A 36 21.41 -2.07 -19.87
C GLU A 36 20.00 -1.56 -19.53
N LEU A 37 19.91 -0.25 -19.28
CA LEU A 37 18.63 0.37 -18.95
C LEU A 37 17.76 0.40 -20.22
N ARG A 38 16.61 -0.25 -20.15
CA ARG A 38 15.62 -0.27 -21.23
C ARG A 38 14.55 0.77 -20.96
N GLU A 39 14.04 1.37 -22.02
CA GLU A 39 12.88 2.27 -21.91
C GLU A 39 11.64 1.51 -21.47
N TYR A 40 10.86 2.09 -20.56
CA TYR A 40 9.64 1.47 -20.00
C TYR A 40 8.66 1.01 -21.08
N PRO A 41 8.32 1.80 -22.12
CA PRO A 41 7.38 1.35 -23.16
C PRO A 41 7.90 0.17 -23.98
N VAL A 42 9.22 0.10 -24.21
CA VAL A 42 9.87 -0.99 -24.95
C VAL A 42 9.83 -2.28 -24.14
N GLN A 43 10.22 -2.19 -22.85
CA GLN A 43 10.20 -3.35 -21.97
C GLN A 43 8.77 -3.84 -21.72
N PHE A 44 7.80 -2.94 -21.53
CA PHE A 44 6.41 -3.32 -21.34
C PHE A 44 5.84 -4.16 -22.49
N ARG A 45 6.17 -3.83 -23.74
CA ARG A 45 5.77 -4.66 -24.91
C ARG A 45 6.32 -6.07 -24.81
N ALA A 46 7.62 -6.20 -24.50
CA ALA A 46 8.27 -7.49 -24.35
C ALA A 46 7.66 -8.31 -23.18
N ASP A 47 7.33 -7.64 -22.08
CA ASP A 47 6.66 -8.25 -20.93
C ASP A 47 5.26 -8.75 -21.30
N LEU A 48 4.49 -7.91 -22.00
CA LEU A 48 3.12 -8.23 -22.43
C LEU A 48 3.11 -9.43 -23.38
N ASP A 49 4.03 -9.46 -24.37
CA ASP A 49 4.19 -10.59 -25.28
C ASP A 49 4.52 -11.89 -24.52
N SER A 50 5.39 -11.79 -23.51
CA SER A 50 5.79 -12.94 -22.68
C SER A 50 4.64 -13.44 -21.81
N ILE A 51 3.88 -12.53 -21.19
CA ILE A 51 2.68 -12.84 -20.40
C ILE A 51 1.60 -13.44 -21.30
N ASP A 52 1.32 -12.83 -22.46
CA ASP A 52 0.33 -13.32 -23.41
C ASP A 52 0.69 -14.74 -23.94
N LYS A 53 1.96 -14.98 -24.22
CA LYS A 53 2.45 -16.30 -24.58
C LYS A 53 2.20 -17.30 -23.45
N TYR A 54 2.50 -16.94 -22.20
CA TYR A 54 2.26 -17.79 -21.04
C TYR A 54 0.77 -18.11 -20.90
N LEU A 55 -0.10 -17.10 -20.93
CA LEU A 55 -1.55 -17.25 -20.81
C LEU A 55 -2.18 -18.12 -21.90
N ASN A 56 -1.58 -18.14 -23.10
CA ASN A 56 -2.04 -18.95 -24.22
C ASN A 56 -1.48 -20.38 -24.24
N THR A 57 -0.33 -20.62 -23.60
CA THR A 57 0.37 -21.92 -23.65
C THR A 57 0.31 -22.70 -22.34
N HIS A 58 -0.24 -22.13 -21.28
CA HIS A 58 -0.41 -22.79 -19.99
C HIS A 58 -1.90 -22.90 -19.63
N TYR A 59 -2.21 -23.87 -18.80
CA TYR A 59 -3.55 -24.13 -18.30
C TYR A 59 -3.54 -24.21 -16.76
N ILE A 60 -4.71 -24.09 -16.14
CA ILE A 60 -4.89 -24.30 -14.69
C ILE A 60 -4.93 -25.80 -14.45
N ALA A 61 -3.85 -26.34 -13.90
CA ALA A 61 -3.73 -27.78 -13.64
C ALA A 61 -4.56 -28.21 -12.43
N SER A 62 -4.62 -27.37 -11.39
CA SER A 62 -5.46 -27.60 -10.21
C SER A 62 -5.73 -26.30 -9.46
N VAL A 63 -6.86 -26.25 -8.76
CA VAL A 63 -7.19 -25.34 -7.70
C VAL A 63 -7.74 -26.18 -6.57
N ASP A 64 -7.10 -26.17 -5.40
CA ASP A 64 -7.58 -26.95 -4.25
C ASP A 64 -8.65 -26.18 -3.43
N ALA A 65 -9.15 -26.80 -2.35
CA ALA A 65 -10.16 -26.21 -1.49
C ALA A 65 -9.70 -24.92 -0.78
N ASP A 66 -8.39 -24.73 -0.60
CA ASP A 66 -7.77 -23.54 -0.02
C ASP A 66 -7.32 -22.52 -1.06
N PHE A 67 -7.73 -22.70 -2.33
CA PHE A 67 -7.35 -21.85 -3.47
C PHE A 67 -5.83 -21.81 -3.76
N ASN A 68 -5.09 -22.88 -3.42
CA ASN A 68 -3.77 -23.06 -3.97
C ASN A 68 -3.92 -23.44 -5.45
N ILE A 69 -3.37 -22.62 -6.32
CA ILE A 69 -3.45 -22.81 -7.76
C ILE A 69 -2.11 -23.33 -8.32
N ALA A 70 -2.19 -24.24 -9.26
CA ALA A 70 -1.05 -24.72 -10.03
C ALA A 70 -1.29 -24.52 -11.53
N PHE A 71 -0.24 -24.09 -12.23
CA PHE A 71 -0.23 -23.95 -13.68
C PHE A 71 0.69 -25.00 -14.30
N ALA A 72 0.31 -25.51 -15.47
CA ALA A 72 1.15 -26.40 -16.27
C ALA A 72 1.11 -25.99 -17.73
N LYS A 73 2.18 -26.30 -18.45
CA LYS A 73 2.27 -26.07 -19.89
C LYS A 73 1.37 -27.08 -20.63
N ILE A 74 0.60 -26.61 -21.59
CA ILE A 74 -0.18 -27.47 -22.45
C ILE A 74 0.77 -28.35 -23.25
N PRO A 75 0.69 -29.72 -23.18
CA PRO A 75 1.52 -30.60 -23.98
C PRO A 75 1.27 -30.41 -25.48
N THR A 76 2.23 -30.78 -26.31
CA THR A 76 2.04 -30.81 -27.76
C THR A 76 0.89 -31.73 -28.11
N GLY A 77 -0.12 -31.24 -28.83
CA GLY A 77 -1.35 -31.99 -29.14
C GLY A 77 -2.34 -32.10 -27.97
N GLY A 78 -2.07 -31.44 -26.85
CA GLY A 78 -2.99 -31.41 -25.70
C GLY A 78 -4.27 -30.63 -26.00
N THR A 79 -5.37 -31.04 -25.34
CA THR A 79 -6.72 -30.45 -25.50
C THR A 79 -7.14 -29.54 -24.35
N GLN A 80 -6.23 -29.30 -23.38
CA GLN A 80 -6.51 -28.45 -22.22
C GLN A 80 -6.77 -27.01 -22.68
N LEU A 81 -7.82 -26.41 -22.13
CA LEU A 81 -8.09 -25.00 -22.37
C LEU A 81 -7.01 -24.15 -21.69
N SER A 82 -6.41 -23.23 -22.43
CA SER A 82 -5.42 -22.30 -21.88
C SER A 82 -6.00 -21.42 -20.78
N ILE A 83 -5.12 -20.78 -19.97
CA ILE A 83 -5.54 -19.82 -18.95
C ILE A 83 -6.44 -18.74 -19.55
N ARG A 84 -6.16 -18.33 -20.78
CA ARG A 84 -6.97 -17.33 -21.50
C ARG A 84 -8.33 -17.85 -21.94
N ALA A 85 -8.44 -19.12 -22.32
CA ALA A 85 -9.64 -19.69 -22.94
C ALA A 85 -10.60 -20.34 -21.92
N GLN A 86 -10.13 -20.73 -20.75
CA GLN A 86 -10.95 -21.38 -19.72
C GLN A 86 -11.99 -20.40 -19.13
N GLN A 87 -13.13 -20.94 -18.67
CA GLN A 87 -14.26 -20.15 -18.19
C GLN A 87 -14.55 -20.28 -16.69
N ASN A 88 -13.89 -21.21 -15.98
CA ASN A 88 -14.11 -21.43 -14.55
C ASN A 88 -13.65 -20.20 -13.72
N TYR A 89 -12.53 -19.61 -14.13
CA TYR A 89 -11.95 -18.41 -13.55
C TYR A 89 -11.58 -17.46 -14.70
N PRO A 90 -12.55 -16.74 -15.28
CA PRO A 90 -12.31 -15.93 -16.48
C PRO A 90 -11.15 -14.96 -16.29
N LEU A 91 -10.26 -14.90 -17.29
CA LEU A 91 -9.15 -13.97 -17.28
C LEU A 91 -9.67 -12.53 -17.37
N GLN A 92 -9.29 -11.70 -16.41
CA GLN A 92 -9.65 -10.30 -16.34
C GLN A 92 -8.39 -9.45 -16.49
N PHE A 93 -8.56 -8.16 -16.73
CA PHE A 93 -7.46 -7.21 -16.74
C PHE A 93 -7.91 -5.83 -16.26
N ILE A 94 -6.95 -5.04 -15.79
CA ILE A 94 -7.07 -3.60 -15.59
C ILE A 94 -6.00 -2.87 -16.39
N ASN A 95 -6.27 -1.61 -16.68
CA ASN A 95 -5.28 -0.69 -17.22
C ASN A 95 -4.87 0.29 -16.12
N VAL A 96 -3.58 0.50 -15.96
CA VAL A 96 -2.99 1.38 -14.94
C VAL A 96 -2.10 2.39 -15.63
N GLN A 97 -2.54 3.63 -15.67
CA GLN A 97 -1.72 4.72 -16.17
C GLN A 97 -0.58 5.00 -15.19
N ASN A 98 0.64 5.05 -15.69
CA ASN A 98 1.81 5.49 -14.96
C ASN A 98 2.51 6.58 -15.77
N ASP A 99 2.32 7.82 -15.35
CA ASP A 99 2.81 9.00 -16.08
C ASP A 99 4.34 9.12 -15.98
N THR A 100 4.93 8.70 -14.86
CA THR A 100 6.39 8.68 -14.70
C THR A 100 7.06 7.73 -15.69
N HIS A 101 6.44 6.59 -15.99
CA HIS A 101 6.94 5.62 -16.97
C HIS A 101 6.47 5.94 -18.41
N GLY A 102 5.51 6.84 -18.58
CA GLY A 102 4.86 7.09 -19.87
C GLY A 102 4.12 5.87 -20.43
N VAL A 103 3.58 5.01 -19.58
CA VAL A 103 3.00 3.71 -19.94
C VAL A 103 1.64 3.51 -19.31
N ASN A 104 0.68 3.07 -20.11
CA ASN A 104 -0.59 2.53 -19.62
C ASN A 104 -0.44 0.99 -19.50
N TYR A 105 -0.11 0.53 -18.30
CA TYR A 105 0.15 -0.89 -18.03
C TYR A 105 -1.15 -1.70 -18.05
N LYS A 106 -1.16 -2.80 -18.81
CA LYS A 106 -2.21 -3.81 -18.75
C LYS A 106 -1.78 -4.92 -17.80
N ILE A 107 -2.54 -5.11 -16.73
CA ILE A 107 -2.27 -6.14 -15.71
C ILE A 107 -3.38 -7.17 -15.78
N TYR A 108 -3.04 -8.41 -16.09
CA TYR A 108 -3.99 -9.53 -16.09
C TYR A 108 -4.11 -10.13 -14.70
N TYR A 109 -5.31 -10.62 -14.36
CA TYR A 109 -5.55 -11.33 -13.12
C TYR A 109 -6.66 -12.37 -13.23
N LEU A 110 -6.65 -13.35 -12.33
CA LEU A 110 -7.71 -14.31 -12.12
C LEU A 110 -8.34 -14.08 -10.75
N LYS A 111 -9.67 -14.00 -10.71
CA LYS A 111 -10.43 -13.94 -9.46
C LYS A 111 -10.90 -15.34 -9.12
N LEU A 112 -10.22 -16.03 -8.18
CA LEU A 112 -10.60 -17.36 -7.72
C LEU A 112 -11.76 -17.26 -6.73
N ARG A 113 -11.72 -16.23 -5.86
CA ARG A 113 -12.81 -15.84 -4.97
C ARG A 113 -12.67 -14.36 -4.64
N GLU A 114 -13.77 -13.61 -4.65
CA GLU A 114 -13.75 -12.17 -4.37
C GLU A 114 -13.42 -11.85 -2.91
N GLY A 115 -13.92 -12.64 -1.98
CA GLY A 115 -13.97 -12.31 -0.56
C GLY A 115 -15.33 -11.72 -0.18
N THR A 116 -15.66 -11.67 1.12
CA THR A 116 -17.02 -11.28 1.57
C THR A 116 -17.07 -10.16 2.59
N ASN A 117 -15.92 -9.72 3.09
CA ASN A 117 -15.85 -8.73 4.15
C ASN A 117 -15.39 -7.36 3.62
N GLU A 118 -14.36 -6.77 4.15
CA GLU A 118 -13.93 -5.41 3.86
C GLU A 118 -13.13 -5.30 2.57
N SER A 119 -13.34 -4.21 1.85
CA SER A 119 -12.48 -3.80 0.75
C SER A 119 -11.22 -3.13 1.27
N THR A 120 -10.13 -3.22 0.53
CA THR A 120 -8.86 -2.54 0.82
C THR A 120 -8.63 -1.38 -0.12
N THR A 121 -7.70 -0.50 0.25
CA THR A 121 -7.13 0.52 -0.63
C THR A 121 -5.64 0.32 -0.80
N SER A 122 -5.02 1.02 -1.75
CA SER A 122 -3.58 0.92 -2.02
C SER A 122 -2.68 1.42 -0.88
N VAL A 123 -3.25 2.08 0.14
CA VAL A 123 -2.55 2.63 1.31
C VAL A 123 -2.82 1.85 2.60
N ASP A 124 -3.57 0.76 2.53
CA ASP A 124 -3.85 -0.09 3.69
C ASP A 124 -2.76 -1.13 3.94
N SER A 125 -2.71 -1.67 5.16
CA SER A 125 -1.98 -2.89 5.46
C SER A 125 -2.86 -4.10 5.21
N ILE A 126 -2.29 -5.18 4.66
CA ILE A 126 -2.99 -6.43 4.35
C ILE A 126 -2.36 -7.61 5.09
N TYR A 127 -3.19 -8.56 5.50
CA TYR A 127 -2.78 -9.85 6.05
C TYR A 127 -3.01 -10.94 5.01
N VAL A 128 -1.95 -11.45 4.44
CA VAL A 128 -1.99 -12.24 3.20
C VAL A 128 -1.01 -13.41 3.24
N SER A 129 -1.43 -14.58 2.75
CA SER A 129 -0.52 -15.64 2.32
C SER A 129 -0.38 -15.60 0.81
N TYR A 130 0.80 -15.93 0.30
CA TYR A 130 1.10 -15.75 -1.11
C TYR A 130 2.20 -16.69 -1.62
N LYS A 131 2.29 -16.77 -2.94
CA LYS A 131 3.37 -17.45 -3.66
C LYS A 131 3.74 -16.64 -4.90
N GLY A 132 5.03 -16.29 -5.01
CA GLY A 132 5.61 -15.62 -6.15
C GLY A 132 6.38 -16.58 -7.06
N THR A 133 6.09 -16.54 -8.36
CA THR A 133 6.79 -17.35 -9.38
C THR A 133 7.12 -16.51 -10.61
N LEU A 134 8.19 -16.91 -11.29
CA LEU A 134 8.49 -16.43 -12.66
C LEU A 134 7.58 -17.12 -13.68
N LEU A 135 7.48 -16.61 -14.91
CA LEU A 135 6.75 -17.26 -16.02
C LEU A 135 7.26 -18.67 -16.35
N LYS A 136 8.47 -19.03 -15.97
CA LYS A 136 9.00 -20.40 -16.08
C LYS A 136 8.63 -21.31 -14.91
N ASN A 137 7.68 -20.87 -14.05
CA ASN A 137 7.22 -21.56 -12.84
C ASN A 137 8.28 -21.76 -11.74
N THR A 138 9.42 -21.04 -11.80
CA THR A 138 10.38 -21.02 -10.69
C THR A 138 9.84 -20.16 -9.58
N GLN A 139 9.64 -20.75 -8.41
CA GLN A 139 9.26 -20.03 -7.18
C GLN A 139 10.46 -19.20 -6.68
N PHE A 140 10.22 -17.94 -6.40
CA PHE A 140 11.22 -17.03 -5.84
C PHE A 140 10.87 -16.56 -4.43
N ASP A 141 9.59 -16.59 -4.07
CA ASP A 141 9.12 -16.17 -2.75
C ASP A 141 7.82 -16.89 -2.39
N TYR A 142 7.56 -17.05 -1.09
CA TYR A 142 6.40 -17.79 -0.62
C TYR A 142 6.19 -17.61 0.88
N SER A 143 4.94 -17.43 1.29
CA SER A 143 4.51 -17.53 2.68
C SER A 143 3.14 -18.18 2.78
N GLU A 144 3.07 -19.39 3.32
CA GLU A 144 1.80 -20.07 3.59
C GLU A 144 1.14 -19.51 4.84
N THR A 145 1.93 -19.25 5.88
CA THR A 145 1.47 -18.50 7.04
C THR A 145 1.26 -17.05 6.63
N PRO A 146 0.05 -16.50 6.84
CA PRO A 146 -0.21 -15.12 6.45
C PRO A 146 0.73 -14.13 7.15
N VAL A 147 1.17 -13.11 6.43
CA VAL A 147 2.04 -12.03 6.91
C VAL A 147 1.39 -10.68 6.64
N TRP A 148 1.76 -9.67 7.44
CA TRP A 148 1.32 -8.31 7.23
C TRP A 148 2.24 -7.60 6.25
N PHE A 149 1.65 -7.02 5.20
CA PHE A 149 2.31 -6.09 4.29
C PHE A 149 1.60 -4.75 4.29
N GLN A 150 2.36 -3.69 4.11
CA GLN A 150 1.87 -2.36 3.77
C GLN A 150 1.88 -2.28 2.23
N LEU A 151 0.72 -2.00 1.61
CA LEU A 151 0.60 -2.10 0.15
C LEU A 151 1.48 -1.08 -0.59
N GLU A 152 1.80 0.03 0.03
CA GLU A 152 2.74 1.03 -0.52
C GLU A 152 4.20 0.57 -0.50
N ASN A 153 4.56 -0.45 0.30
CA ASN A 153 5.93 -0.95 0.46
C ASN A 153 6.20 -2.26 -0.28
N VAL A 154 5.25 -2.74 -1.06
CA VAL A 154 5.42 -3.91 -1.96
C VAL A 154 5.46 -3.45 -3.42
N VAL A 155 5.64 -4.38 -4.34
CA VAL A 155 5.65 -4.05 -5.77
C VAL A 155 4.33 -3.40 -6.21
N ALA A 156 4.40 -2.37 -7.05
CA ALA A 156 3.27 -1.51 -7.40
C ALA A 156 2.02 -2.27 -7.87
N GLY A 157 2.19 -3.38 -8.58
CA GLY A 157 1.10 -4.22 -9.06
C GLY A 157 0.20 -4.79 -7.96
N TRP A 158 0.70 -4.95 -6.74
CA TRP A 158 -0.11 -5.38 -5.60
C TRP A 158 -1.11 -4.30 -5.18
N GLY A 159 -0.67 -3.04 -5.11
CA GLY A 159 -1.52 -1.89 -4.82
C GLY A 159 -2.63 -1.67 -5.84
N GLU A 160 -2.47 -2.21 -7.05
CA GLU A 160 -3.47 -2.12 -8.11
C GLU A 160 -4.46 -3.30 -8.12
N ILE A 161 -4.02 -4.50 -7.78
CA ILE A 161 -4.83 -5.72 -7.90
C ILE A 161 -5.52 -6.09 -6.58
N ILE A 162 -4.84 -5.99 -5.44
CA ILE A 162 -5.42 -6.37 -4.14
C ILE A 162 -6.72 -5.61 -3.83
N PRO A 163 -6.86 -4.29 -4.12
CA PRO A 163 -8.10 -3.56 -3.89
C PRO A 163 -9.32 -4.06 -4.67
N LEU A 164 -9.13 -4.91 -5.68
CA LEU A 164 -10.22 -5.55 -6.42
C LEU A 164 -10.84 -6.74 -5.68
N PHE A 165 -10.31 -7.06 -4.52
CA PHE A 165 -10.72 -8.18 -3.67
C PHE A 165 -11.15 -7.66 -2.30
N LYS A 166 -11.88 -8.52 -1.59
CA LYS A 166 -12.31 -8.27 -0.21
C LYS A 166 -11.64 -9.25 0.73
N THR A 167 -11.53 -8.88 1.98
CA THR A 167 -11.00 -9.72 3.04
C THR A 167 -11.96 -10.86 3.40
N GLY A 168 -11.48 -11.78 4.24
CA GLY A 168 -12.27 -12.84 4.83
C GLY A 168 -12.88 -12.46 6.17
N THR A 169 -13.69 -13.36 6.67
CA THR A 169 -14.24 -13.31 8.03
C THR A 169 -13.29 -14.01 8.97
N TYR A 170 -12.97 -13.35 10.07
CA TYR A 170 -12.20 -13.94 11.16
C TYR A 170 -13.11 -14.74 12.08
N ASP A 171 -12.81 -16.01 12.29
CA ASP A 171 -13.53 -16.85 13.24
C ASP A 171 -12.91 -16.69 14.63
N THR A 172 -13.69 -16.09 15.53
CA THR A 172 -13.32 -15.86 16.93
C THR A 172 -13.81 -16.95 17.86
N ALA A 173 -14.14 -18.15 17.36
CA ALA A 173 -14.66 -19.23 18.18
C ALA A 173 -13.78 -19.46 19.41
N PRO A 174 -14.34 -19.42 20.63
CA PRO A 174 -13.58 -19.65 21.85
C PRO A 174 -13.16 -21.12 21.93
N GLY A 175 -11.85 -21.36 22.08
CA GLY A 175 -11.33 -22.71 22.22
C GLY A 175 -9.82 -22.79 21.99
N PRO A 176 -9.22 -23.96 22.18
CA PRO A 176 -7.78 -24.18 21.98
C PRO A 176 -7.37 -24.21 20.50
N ASN A 177 -8.32 -24.11 19.57
CA ASN A 177 -8.03 -24.12 18.14
C ASN A 177 -7.52 -22.75 17.67
N PRO A 178 -6.54 -22.74 16.78
CA PRO A 178 -6.06 -21.48 16.20
C PRO A 178 -7.20 -20.80 15.45
N SER A 179 -7.24 -19.48 15.57
CA SER A 179 -8.18 -18.65 14.82
C SER A 179 -8.06 -18.88 13.31
N THR A 180 -9.18 -19.04 12.63
CA THR A 180 -9.24 -19.31 11.21
C THR A 180 -9.86 -18.15 10.44
N PHE A 181 -9.55 -18.04 9.16
CA PHE A 181 -10.18 -17.10 8.24
C PHE A 181 -11.00 -17.88 7.22
N SER A 182 -12.27 -17.54 7.10
CA SER A 182 -13.18 -18.07 6.09
C SER A 182 -13.52 -17.00 5.05
N ASN A 183 -14.01 -17.41 3.89
CA ASN A 183 -14.53 -16.52 2.84
C ASN A 183 -13.58 -15.38 2.39
N PHE A 184 -12.27 -15.56 2.55
CA PHE A 184 -11.25 -14.60 2.16
C PHE A 184 -11.13 -14.48 0.63
N GLY A 185 -10.70 -13.32 0.14
CA GLY A 185 -10.36 -13.11 -1.27
C GLY A 185 -9.17 -13.96 -1.70
N ALA A 186 -9.24 -14.54 -2.88
CA ALA A 186 -8.14 -15.32 -3.45
C ALA A 186 -8.02 -15.05 -4.96
N GLY A 187 -6.80 -14.86 -5.42
CA GLY A 187 -6.56 -14.53 -6.83
C GLY A 187 -5.13 -14.80 -7.29
N VAL A 188 -4.93 -14.51 -8.57
CA VAL A 188 -3.62 -14.53 -9.20
C VAL A 188 -3.45 -13.26 -10.01
N MET A 189 -2.28 -12.64 -9.94
CA MET A 189 -1.92 -11.51 -10.77
C MET A 189 -0.69 -11.83 -11.62
N PHE A 190 -0.69 -11.30 -12.85
CA PHE A 190 0.41 -11.42 -13.81
C PHE A 190 0.96 -10.02 -14.04
N LEU A 191 2.09 -9.73 -13.41
CA LEU A 191 2.66 -8.39 -13.38
C LEU A 191 3.74 -8.23 -14.44
N PRO A 192 3.65 -7.21 -15.33
CA PRO A 192 4.79 -6.78 -16.12
C PRO A 192 5.89 -6.24 -15.20
N SER A 193 7.15 -6.32 -15.64
CA SER A 193 8.29 -5.95 -14.82
C SER A 193 8.25 -4.51 -14.31
N GLY A 194 7.70 -3.57 -15.08
CA GLY A 194 7.55 -2.17 -14.67
C GLY A 194 6.53 -1.95 -13.54
N MET A 195 5.69 -2.94 -13.24
CA MET A 195 4.79 -2.97 -12.08
C MET A 195 5.33 -3.88 -10.97
N ALA A 196 6.57 -4.34 -11.11
CA ALA A 196 7.29 -5.21 -10.18
C ALA A 196 8.67 -4.61 -9.86
N TYR A 197 9.77 -5.29 -10.17
CA TYR A 197 11.13 -4.85 -9.82
C TYR A 197 11.89 -4.18 -10.96
N TYR A 198 11.35 -4.20 -12.18
CA TYR A 198 11.94 -3.65 -13.40
C TYR A 198 13.36 -4.17 -13.65
N ASN A 199 14.36 -3.26 -13.64
CA ASN A 199 15.78 -3.59 -13.84
C ASN A 199 16.51 -4.04 -12.57
N GLN A 200 15.81 -4.08 -11.42
CA GLN A 200 16.39 -4.47 -10.14
C GLN A 200 16.43 -5.99 -9.99
N MET A 201 17.38 -6.45 -9.19
CA MET A 201 17.51 -7.86 -8.77
C MET A 201 17.36 -7.93 -7.25
N PRO A 202 16.12 -7.98 -6.72
CA PRO A 202 15.92 -8.07 -5.27
C PRO A 202 16.45 -9.38 -4.69
N SER A 203 16.63 -10.40 -5.52
CA SER A 203 17.29 -11.67 -5.20
C SER A 203 17.90 -12.28 -6.47
N SER A 204 18.84 -13.22 -6.30
CA SER A 204 19.42 -13.99 -7.41
C SER A 204 18.40 -14.84 -8.20
N LEU A 205 17.22 -15.05 -7.63
CA LEU A 205 16.14 -15.82 -8.26
C LEU A 205 15.31 -14.99 -9.24
N ILE A 206 15.35 -13.65 -9.14
CA ILE A 206 14.56 -12.74 -9.98
C ILE A 206 15.53 -11.97 -10.91
N PRO A 207 15.72 -12.42 -12.16
CA PRO A 207 16.49 -11.65 -13.14
C PRO A 207 15.87 -10.28 -13.43
N PRO A 208 16.65 -9.28 -13.85
CA PRO A 208 16.12 -8.01 -14.32
C PRO A 208 15.05 -8.21 -15.40
N TYR A 209 14.11 -7.30 -15.46
CA TYR A 209 13.04 -7.29 -16.46
C TYR A 209 12.15 -8.55 -16.49
N SER A 210 12.01 -9.20 -15.33
CA SER A 210 11.18 -10.39 -15.22
C SER A 210 9.72 -10.05 -14.93
N PRO A 211 8.76 -10.45 -15.78
CA PRO A 211 7.36 -10.50 -15.39
C PRO A 211 7.16 -11.51 -14.27
N LEU A 212 6.28 -11.18 -13.33
CA LEU A 212 6.03 -11.99 -12.14
C LEU A 212 4.59 -12.49 -12.07
N ILE A 213 4.40 -13.66 -11.50
CA ILE A 213 3.10 -14.21 -11.15
C ILE A 213 3.02 -14.30 -9.63
N PHE A 214 1.98 -13.71 -9.04
CA PHE A 214 1.66 -13.92 -7.63
C PHE A 214 0.28 -14.53 -7.50
N SER A 215 0.18 -15.66 -6.82
CA SER A 215 -1.07 -16.13 -6.24
C SER A 215 -1.16 -15.71 -4.79
N PHE A 216 -2.34 -15.27 -4.33
CA PHE A 216 -2.51 -14.72 -3.00
C PHE A 216 -3.86 -15.09 -2.39
N LYS A 217 -3.95 -15.02 -1.04
CA LYS A 217 -5.13 -15.22 -0.23
C LYS A 217 -5.22 -14.07 0.77
N LEU A 218 -6.14 -13.14 0.54
CA LEU A 218 -6.32 -11.92 1.33
C LEU A 218 -7.18 -12.22 2.57
N LYS A 219 -6.55 -12.42 3.71
CA LYS A 219 -7.21 -12.84 4.95
C LYS A 219 -7.88 -11.66 5.67
N SER A 220 -7.17 -10.56 5.84
CA SER A 220 -7.61 -9.37 6.58
C SER A 220 -6.94 -8.11 6.07
N GLN A 221 -7.39 -6.97 6.56
CA GLN A 221 -6.79 -5.67 6.29
C GLN A 221 -6.78 -4.81 7.57
N LYS A 222 -5.97 -3.76 7.56
CA LYS A 222 -5.96 -2.73 8.58
C LYS A 222 -5.76 -1.39 7.90
N SER A 223 -6.75 -0.51 8.05
CA SER A 223 -6.63 0.87 7.57
C SER A 223 -5.59 1.62 8.39
N ARG A 224 -4.90 2.53 7.74
CA ARG A 224 -3.81 3.33 8.31
C ARG A 224 -4.18 4.81 8.32
N ASP A 225 -3.49 5.54 9.13
CA ASP A 225 -3.42 6.98 9.25
C ASP A 225 -1.91 7.28 9.21
N HIS A 226 -1.39 7.73 8.06
CA HIS A 226 0.06 7.79 7.81
C HIS A 226 0.72 8.98 8.45
N ASP A 227 0.13 10.17 8.37
CA ASP A 227 0.61 11.43 8.92
C ASP A 227 0.13 11.67 10.36
N ARG A 228 -0.86 10.85 10.81
CA ARG A 228 -1.42 10.86 12.17
C ARG A 228 -2.20 12.13 12.49
N ASP A 229 -2.87 12.64 11.51
CA ASP A 229 -3.74 13.80 11.66
C ASP A 229 -5.10 13.46 12.27
N GLY A 230 -5.51 12.16 12.22
CA GLY A 230 -6.76 11.64 12.76
C GLY A 230 -7.75 11.23 11.66
N ILE A 231 -7.40 11.39 10.39
CA ILE A 231 -8.13 10.89 9.24
C ILE A 231 -7.46 9.60 8.76
N LEU A 232 -8.25 8.58 8.45
CA LEU A 232 -7.69 7.38 7.85
C LEU A 232 -7.34 7.66 6.39
N SER A 233 -6.14 7.32 5.98
CA SER A 233 -5.60 7.58 4.64
C SER A 233 -6.50 7.14 3.48
N LYS A 234 -7.33 6.12 3.67
CA LYS A 234 -8.35 5.70 2.69
C LYS A 234 -9.47 6.71 2.46
N HIS A 235 -9.65 7.67 3.37
CA HIS A 235 -10.67 8.72 3.32
C HIS A 235 -10.15 10.03 2.72
N GLU A 236 -8.85 10.12 2.51
CA GLU A 236 -8.17 11.29 1.96
C GLU A 236 -8.18 11.20 0.44
N VAL A 237 -9.37 11.37 -0.11
CA VAL A 237 -9.69 11.37 -1.54
C VAL A 237 -10.69 12.49 -1.82
N ASN A 238 -10.65 13.03 -3.03
CA ASN A 238 -11.66 13.99 -3.45
C ASN A 238 -13.02 13.28 -3.65
N PRO A 239 -14.05 13.60 -2.86
CA PRO A 239 -15.34 12.92 -2.96
C PRO A 239 -16.05 13.16 -4.29
N ALA A 240 -15.65 14.18 -5.07
CA ALA A 240 -16.21 14.46 -6.38
C ALA A 240 -15.60 13.60 -7.50
N ILE A 241 -14.50 12.89 -7.23
CA ILE A 241 -13.79 12.05 -8.22
C ILE A 241 -14.01 10.58 -7.88
N ALA A 242 -14.81 9.91 -8.70
CA ALA A 242 -15.05 8.48 -8.50
C ALA A 242 -13.77 7.65 -8.63
N ASN A 243 -13.54 6.74 -7.69
CA ASN A 243 -12.40 5.82 -7.65
C ASN A 243 -11.02 6.50 -7.61
N GLN A 244 -10.94 7.74 -7.14
CA GLN A 244 -9.65 8.38 -6.89
C GLN A 244 -8.89 7.57 -5.82
N LYS A 245 -7.59 7.42 -6.04
CA LYS A 245 -6.71 6.78 -5.05
C LYS A 245 -6.16 7.85 -4.12
N PRO A 246 -5.93 7.53 -2.82
CA PRO A 246 -5.35 8.50 -1.88
C PRO A 246 -4.02 9.11 -2.36
N LYS A 247 -3.18 8.32 -3.02
CA LYS A 247 -1.90 8.78 -3.57
C LYS A 247 -2.02 9.84 -4.69
N ASP A 248 -3.21 10.01 -5.26
CA ASP A 248 -3.47 10.92 -6.37
C ASP A 248 -4.28 12.15 -5.92
N TYR A 249 -4.46 12.36 -4.60
CA TYR A 249 -5.16 13.50 -4.04
C TYR A 249 -4.21 14.38 -3.23
N ASP A 250 -4.00 15.58 -3.73
CA ASP A 250 -3.21 16.66 -3.20
C ASP A 250 -4.10 17.90 -3.31
N SER A 251 -4.62 18.40 -2.17
CA SER A 251 -5.68 19.40 -2.19
C SER A 251 -5.15 20.83 -2.29
N ASP A 252 -3.95 21.11 -1.80
CA ASP A 252 -3.31 22.43 -1.88
C ASP A 252 -2.33 22.57 -3.04
N GLY A 253 -1.93 21.44 -3.66
CA GLY A 253 -1.06 21.41 -4.84
C GLY A 253 0.42 21.58 -4.52
N ASP A 254 0.86 21.29 -3.29
CA ASP A 254 2.26 21.43 -2.88
C ASP A 254 3.15 20.26 -3.35
N GLY A 255 2.56 19.17 -3.83
CA GLY A 255 3.21 17.95 -4.32
C GLY A 255 3.24 16.83 -3.30
N THR A 256 2.69 17.02 -2.09
CA THR A 256 2.48 16.00 -1.08
C THR A 256 1.02 15.54 -1.16
N ALA A 257 0.77 14.24 -1.25
CA ALA A 257 -0.61 13.77 -1.25
C ALA A 257 -1.18 13.86 0.18
N ASN A 258 -2.46 14.22 0.32
CA ASN A 258 -3.11 14.46 1.62
C ASN A 258 -2.82 13.37 2.66
N TYR A 259 -2.86 12.11 2.28
CA TYR A 259 -2.60 11.00 3.22
C TYR A 259 -1.18 10.97 3.83
N LEU A 260 -0.30 11.84 3.40
CA LEU A 260 1.07 12.04 3.90
C LEU A 260 1.29 13.49 4.37
N ASP A 261 0.32 14.36 4.16
CA ASP A 261 0.38 15.76 4.50
C ASP A 261 -0.27 16.01 5.88
N ILE A 262 0.35 16.82 6.69
CA ILE A 262 -0.16 17.21 8.00
C ILE A 262 -0.97 18.52 7.96
N ASP A 263 -1.03 19.17 6.79
CA ASP A 263 -1.66 20.49 6.55
C ASP A 263 -2.31 20.47 5.16
N ASP A 264 -3.42 19.73 5.03
CA ASP A 264 -4.07 19.33 3.78
C ASP A 264 -4.47 20.51 2.86
N ASP A 265 -4.71 21.69 3.41
CA ASP A 265 -5.14 22.87 2.65
C ASP A 265 -4.10 23.99 2.57
N GLY A 266 -2.91 23.79 3.17
CA GLY A 266 -1.76 24.68 3.07
C GLY A 266 -1.93 26.00 3.80
N ASP A 267 -2.85 26.12 4.76
CA ASP A 267 -3.15 27.36 5.47
C ASP A 267 -2.22 27.64 6.67
N ARG A 268 -1.32 26.68 6.98
CA ARG A 268 -0.36 26.66 8.11
C ARG A 268 -0.94 26.23 9.44
N TYR A 269 -2.14 25.73 9.47
CA TYR A 269 -2.71 25.00 10.60
C TYR A 269 -2.74 23.52 10.23
N MET A 270 -2.27 22.67 11.13
CA MET A 270 -2.29 21.22 10.88
C MET A 270 -3.74 20.74 10.83
N THR A 271 -4.08 19.88 9.87
CA THR A 271 -5.35 19.18 9.73
C THR A 271 -5.88 18.65 11.07
N LYS A 272 -5.00 18.06 11.88
CA LYS A 272 -5.33 17.59 13.23
C LYS A 272 -5.89 18.67 14.16
N VAL A 273 -5.40 19.91 14.06
CA VAL A 273 -5.88 21.02 14.89
C VAL A 273 -7.26 21.45 14.44
N GLU A 274 -7.51 21.36 13.14
CA GLU A 274 -8.79 21.71 12.55
C GLU A 274 -9.89 20.67 12.80
N LEU A 275 -9.50 19.42 13.09
CA LEU A 275 -10.42 18.38 13.54
C LEU A 275 -10.83 18.51 15.01
N LEU A 276 -10.21 19.41 15.79
CA LEU A 276 -10.58 19.60 17.20
C LEU A 276 -12.01 20.09 17.31
N ARG A 277 -12.75 19.45 18.24
CA ARG A 277 -14.07 19.93 18.65
C ARG A 277 -13.91 21.15 19.56
N PRO A 278 -14.97 21.95 19.65
CA PRO A 278 -15.00 23.07 20.56
C PRO A 278 -14.59 22.68 21.98
N TYR A 279 -13.99 23.63 22.66
CA TYR A 279 -13.61 23.45 24.06
C TYR A 279 -14.83 23.37 24.95
N LEU A 280 -14.87 22.36 25.82
CA LEU A 280 -15.84 22.33 26.92
C LEU A 280 -15.32 23.22 28.06
N ARG A 281 -16.14 24.15 28.48
CA ARG A 281 -15.88 24.96 29.68
C ARG A 281 -16.22 24.11 30.92
N GLY A 282 -15.20 23.59 31.60
CA GLY A 282 -15.35 22.90 32.88
C GLY A 282 -15.85 23.81 34.01
N ALA A 283 -16.28 23.22 35.13
CA ALA A 283 -16.79 23.92 36.30
C ALA A 283 -15.85 25.03 36.86
N ASN A 284 -14.56 24.90 36.56
CA ASN A 284 -13.53 25.85 37.00
C ASN A 284 -13.11 26.86 35.91
N ASN A 285 -13.93 27.08 34.90
CA ASN A 285 -13.62 27.93 33.74
C ASN A 285 -12.39 27.47 32.92
N VAL A 286 -11.87 26.25 33.14
CA VAL A 286 -10.78 25.68 32.39
C VAL A 286 -11.34 25.13 31.09
N MET A 287 -10.81 25.61 29.95
CA MET A 287 -11.15 25.11 28.62
C MET A 287 -10.38 23.80 28.37
N THR A 288 -11.09 22.72 28.15
CA THR A 288 -10.49 21.43 27.77
C THR A 288 -10.96 21.04 26.39
N PRO A 289 -10.06 20.58 25.48
CA PRO A 289 -10.48 20.07 24.18
C PRO A 289 -11.47 18.93 24.35
N ASN A 290 -12.59 18.98 23.62
CA ASN A 290 -13.61 17.95 23.65
C ASN A 290 -13.33 16.77 22.70
N GLY A 291 -12.09 16.57 22.31
CA GLY A 291 -11.66 15.53 21.37
C GLY A 291 -11.68 16.02 19.93
N TYR A 292 -11.75 15.07 19.02
CA TYR A 292 -11.71 15.32 17.57
C TYR A 292 -13.06 14.97 16.93
N PHE A 293 -13.41 15.65 15.85
CA PHE A 293 -14.51 15.20 15.01
C PHE A 293 -14.12 13.88 14.33
N PRO A 294 -14.95 12.82 14.45
CA PRO A 294 -14.74 11.64 13.65
C PRO A 294 -15.04 11.94 12.17
N PHE A 295 -14.25 11.40 11.26
CA PHE A 295 -14.36 11.73 9.83
C PHE A 295 -15.79 11.57 9.29
N ASN A 296 -16.42 10.41 9.52
CA ASN A 296 -17.76 10.08 9.04
C ASN A 296 -18.85 10.26 10.08
N GLY A 297 -18.53 10.86 11.21
CA GLY A 297 -19.46 10.97 12.33
C GLY A 297 -19.38 9.80 13.31
N ALA A 298 -19.89 10.01 14.51
CA ALA A 298 -20.04 8.99 15.54
C ALA A 298 -21.40 8.29 15.39
N ALA A 299 -21.49 7.02 15.81
CA ALA A 299 -22.75 6.29 15.79
C ALA A 299 -23.80 6.88 16.72
N VAL A 300 -23.36 7.57 17.78
CA VAL A 300 -24.20 8.22 18.81
C VAL A 300 -23.70 9.63 19.04
N ASP A 301 -24.64 10.55 19.15
CA ASP A 301 -24.40 11.94 19.50
C ASP A 301 -23.90 12.07 20.95
N ASN A 302 -22.95 12.92 21.22
CA ASN A 302 -22.43 13.14 22.56
C ASN A 302 -23.33 14.12 23.34
N PRO A 303 -24.04 13.71 24.40
CA PRO A 303 -24.93 14.59 25.14
C PRO A 303 -24.20 15.72 25.92
N LEU A 304 -22.87 15.65 26.03
CA LEU A 304 -22.06 16.67 26.69
C LEU A 304 -21.75 17.87 25.78
N THR A 305 -22.06 17.75 24.49
CA THR A 305 -21.85 18.80 23.47
C THR A 305 -23.16 19.12 22.73
N PRO A 306 -24.18 19.67 23.43
CA PRO A 306 -25.55 19.76 22.90
C PRO A 306 -25.71 20.62 21.62
N ASN A 307 -24.70 21.43 21.30
CA ASN A 307 -24.72 22.29 20.10
C ASN A 307 -23.94 21.69 18.92
N ILE A 308 -23.39 20.47 19.07
CA ILE A 308 -22.55 19.81 18.07
C ILE A 308 -23.13 18.42 17.82
N ASP A 309 -23.49 18.16 16.57
CA ASP A 309 -23.94 16.83 16.16
C ASP A 309 -22.75 16.03 15.59
N GLU A 310 -22.11 15.24 16.44
CA GLU A 310 -20.97 14.42 16.07
C GLU A 310 -21.31 13.29 15.09
N ARG A 311 -22.59 12.98 14.90
CA ARG A 311 -23.02 11.94 13.95
C ARG A 311 -22.73 12.32 12.52
N GLN A 312 -22.55 13.60 12.25
CA GLN A 312 -22.34 14.13 10.90
C GLN A 312 -20.86 14.23 10.49
N GLY A 313 -19.93 14.02 11.40
CA GLY A 313 -18.49 14.11 11.15
C GLY A 313 -17.95 15.53 11.08
N VAL A 314 -16.84 15.70 10.34
CA VAL A 314 -16.16 17.00 10.24
C VAL A 314 -17.03 18.01 9.51
N PRO A 315 -17.33 19.19 10.13
CA PRO A 315 -18.12 20.23 9.49
C PRO A 315 -17.33 20.98 8.40
N ARG A 316 -18.05 21.79 7.62
CA ARG A 316 -17.45 22.89 6.87
C ARG A 316 -17.17 24.08 7.81
N LYS A 317 -16.55 25.14 7.29
CA LYS A 317 -16.51 26.46 7.92
C LYS A 317 -17.93 26.87 8.36
N PHE A 318 -18.06 27.32 9.60
CA PHE A 318 -19.36 27.71 10.15
C PHE A 318 -19.95 28.92 9.42
N THR A 319 -21.24 28.86 9.13
CA THR A 319 -21.95 29.86 8.33
C THR A 319 -23.03 30.62 9.09
N GLY A 320 -23.22 30.31 10.37
CA GLY A 320 -24.20 31.00 11.22
C GLY A 320 -23.81 32.43 11.59
N PRO A 321 -24.70 33.20 12.23
CA PRO A 321 -24.41 34.56 12.68
C PRO A 321 -23.26 34.57 13.69
N ASN A 322 -22.46 35.66 13.66
CA ASN A 322 -21.37 35.78 14.58
C ASN A 322 -21.86 35.89 16.02
N ASN A 323 -21.23 35.17 16.92
CA ASN A 323 -21.41 35.29 18.36
C ASN A 323 -20.93 36.65 18.84
N PRO A 324 -21.79 37.47 19.51
CA PRO A 324 -21.39 38.79 19.95
C PRO A 324 -20.20 38.82 20.96
N ALA A 325 -19.93 37.72 21.65
CA ALA A 325 -18.90 37.64 22.66
C ALA A 325 -17.49 37.51 22.07
N ASN A 326 -17.33 36.87 20.91
CA ASN A 326 -16.03 36.57 20.31
C ASN A 326 -15.94 36.90 18.81
N ASN A 327 -17.06 37.36 18.23
CA ASN A 327 -17.19 37.69 16.81
C ASN A 327 -16.88 36.54 15.85
N LEU A 328 -16.98 35.31 16.30
CA LEU A 328 -16.81 34.10 15.45
C LEU A 328 -18.16 33.56 14.99
N PRO A 329 -18.24 32.95 13.80
CA PRO A 329 -19.49 32.39 13.26
C PRO A 329 -19.95 31.21 14.11
N THR A 330 -21.25 31.13 14.35
CA THR A 330 -21.86 30.00 15.07
C THR A 330 -22.18 28.85 14.13
N PRO A 331 -22.18 27.58 14.61
CA PRO A 331 -22.53 26.45 13.79
C PRO A 331 -24.02 26.44 13.43
N LEU A 332 -24.31 26.02 12.18
CA LEU A 332 -25.65 25.68 11.73
C LEU A 332 -25.74 24.17 11.42
N PRO A 333 -26.94 23.56 11.54
CA PRO A 333 -27.11 22.16 11.18
C PRO A 333 -26.61 21.81 9.75
N SER A 334 -26.80 22.73 8.79
CA SER A 334 -26.32 22.58 7.41
C SER A 334 -24.79 22.49 7.28
N ASP A 335 -24.04 23.01 8.24
CA ASP A 335 -22.59 22.93 8.22
C ASP A 335 -22.07 21.51 8.45
N TYR A 336 -22.90 20.65 9.02
CA TYR A 336 -22.62 19.25 9.28
C TYR A 336 -23.32 18.30 8.30
N THR A 337 -24.53 18.64 7.83
CA THR A 337 -25.40 17.71 7.10
C THR A 337 -25.31 17.80 5.59
N ASP A 338 -24.75 18.87 5.04
CA ASP A 338 -24.55 19.00 3.61
C ASP A 338 -23.51 17.98 3.12
N SER A 339 -23.95 17.02 2.32
CA SER A 339 -23.08 15.96 1.80
C SER A 339 -22.01 16.45 0.83
N SER A 340 -22.24 17.61 0.23
CA SER A 340 -21.32 18.27 -0.71
C SER A 340 -20.41 19.30 -0.02
N ARG A 341 -20.47 19.42 1.32
CA ARG A 341 -19.68 20.42 2.04
C ARG A 341 -18.19 20.21 1.84
N LEU A 342 -17.47 21.28 1.57
CA LEU A 342 -16.02 21.30 1.75
C LEU A 342 -15.72 21.27 3.26
N ARG A 343 -15.10 20.21 3.73
CA ARG A 343 -14.76 20.04 5.15
C ARG A 343 -13.71 21.10 5.53
N ARG A 344 -13.78 21.62 6.74
CA ARG A 344 -12.98 22.79 7.16
C ARG A 344 -11.47 22.59 7.06
N TYR A 345 -10.97 21.38 7.17
CA TYR A 345 -9.55 21.06 7.01
C TYR A 345 -9.08 20.98 5.53
N LEU A 346 -9.99 21.18 4.58
CA LEU A 346 -9.73 21.30 3.15
C LEU A 346 -10.05 22.72 2.61
N ASP A 347 -10.41 23.65 3.51
CA ASP A 347 -10.78 25.03 3.17
C ASP A 347 -9.77 26.01 3.77
N PRO A 348 -8.78 26.49 2.99
CA PRO A 348 -7.71 27.39 3.49
C PRO A 348 -8.20 28.72 4.03
N THR A 349 -9.52 28.96 4.00
CA THR A 349 -10.15 30.13 4.65
C THR A 349 -10.80 29.80 5.99
N SER A 350 -10.72 28.52 6.43
CA SER A 350 -11.36 27.98 7.63
C SER A 350 -10.32 27.54 8.66
N PHE A 351 -9.72 28.46 9.35
CA PHE A 351 -8.66 28.22 10.33
C PHE A 351 -9.08 28.57 11.76
N PRO A 352 -8.44 27.99 12.79
CA PRO A 352 -8.69 28.33 14.20
C PRO A 352 -8.39 29.80 14.54
N PRO A 353 -9.09 30.39 15.55
CA PRO A 353 -10.08 29.74 16.40
C PRO A 353 -11.45 29.67 15.75
N PHE A 354 -12.14 28.53 15.89
CA PHE A 354 -13.47 28.35 15.32
C PHE A 354 -14.59 28.84 16.22
N GLU A 355 -14.34 29.02 17.54
CA GLU A 355 -15.30 29.43 18.58
C GLU A 355 -14.67 30.33 19.65
#